data_66ffb0985244a41d9e66961d0ddfd0bb
#
_entry.id   66ffb0985244a41d9e66961d0ddfd0bb
#
_cell.length_a   1.000
_cell.length_b   1.000
_cell.length_c   1.000
_cell.angle_alpha   90.00
_cell.angle_beta   90.00
_cell.angle_gamma   90.00
#
_symmetry.space_group_name_H-M   'P 1'
#
loop_
_entity.id
_entity.type
_entity.pdbx_description
1 polymer ?
#
loop_
_entity_poly.entity_id
_entity_poly.type
_entity_poly.pdbx_seq_one_letter_code
_entity_poly.pdbx_strand_id
1 'polypeptide(L)'
;MSGNSNDKTHDIWNGEAGKDWAENQRDLDDFLRDAMDQLLAQLPLSPGMRVLEIGSGSGTMSMEMARTVGDKGYVIGLDVSKELLALARRRVKAAALDNAAFRDLDIQTQALDEAGFDICTAQFGMMFFSDPVLALQNIRAHLTQGARVAFNGWADAGNPWFSIPLRIAETYLGPLEQEPNDGAPAPGPLAFSDVSYVTEILAEAGYADIEGWRSEIMIRHPKGLEALMHSIQYVGPISTLYRLKSPDEATRAKIAGDIRKEFTRFVQPDGSVAMPGLVSMYRCLAP
;
A
#
# COMPACT_ATOMS: atom_id res chain seq x y z
N MET A 1 -1.57 28.68 -10.27
CA MET A 1 -2.66 27.84 -9.69
C MET A 1 -1.96 26.60 -9.19
N SER A 2 -1.70 26.50 -7.90
CA SER A 2 -1.11 25.33 -7.26
C SER A 2 -2.19 24.24 -7.26
N GLY A 3 -2.11 23.29 -8.20
CA GLY A 3 -2.92 22.09 -8.13
C GLY A 3 -2.70 21.42 -6.77
N ASN A 4 -3.77 21.04 -6.11
CA ASN A 4 -3.74 20.37 -4.81
C ASN A 4 -2.87 19.12 -4.98
N SER A 5 -1.90 18.87 -4.10
CA SER A 5 -0.96 17.73 -4.28
C SER A 5 -1.69 16.38 -4.29
N ASN A 6 -2.90 16.32 -3.76
CA ASN A 6 -3.78 15.14 -3.83
C ASN A 6 -4.30 14.85 -5.24
N ASP A 7 -4.42 15.86 -6.11
CA ASP A 7 -4.82 15.66 -7.51
C ASP A 7 -3.81 14.77 -8.24
N LYS A 8 -2.50 14.89 -7.92
CA LYS A 8 -1.46 14.03 -8.50
C LYS A 8 -1.63 12.55 -8.10
N THR A 9 -1.98 12.28 -6.85
CA THR A 9 -2.25 10.91 -6.37
C THR A 9 -3.48 10.32 -7.07
N HIS A 10 -4.55 11.11 -7.24
CA HIS A 10 -5.73 10.72 -7.99
C HIS A 10 -5.39 10.40 -9.45
N ASP A 11 -4.60 11.24 -10.13
CA ASP A 11 -4.20 11.03 -11.52
C ASP A 11 -3.35 9.75 -11.68
N ILE A 12 -2.44 9.47 -10.73
CA ILE A 12 -1.61 8.26 -10.75
C ILE A 12 -2.50 7.00 -10.65
N TRP A 13 -3.40 6.95 -9.66
CA TRP A 13 -4.20 5.76 -9.37
C TRP A 13 -5.41 5.58 -10.29
N ASN A 14 -5.86 6.62 -10.97
CA ASN A 14 -6.86 6.53 -12.06
C ASN A 14 -6.22 6.45 -13.45
N GLY A 15 -4.89 6.49 -13.53
CA GLY A 15 -4.09 6.29 -14.75
C GLY A 15 -3.63 4.85 -14.95
N GLU A 16 -2.42 4.71 -15.51
CA GLU A 16 -1.82 3.40 -15.81
C GLU A 16 -1.53 2.60 -14.54
N ALA A 17 -1.10 3.24 -13.45
CA ALA A 17 -0.77 2.53 -12.23
C ALA A 17 -1.94 1.73 -11.65
N GLY A 18 -3.15 2.31 -11.62
CA GLY A 18 -4.35 1.60 -11.13
C GLY A 18 -4.73 0.42 -12.03
N LYS A 19 -4.57 0.56 -13.36
CA LYS A 19 -4.80 -0.52 -14.33
C LYS A 19 -3.78 -1.65 -14.15
N ASP A 20 -2.50 -1.31 -14.09
CA ASP A 20 -1.42 -2.27 -13.89
C ASP A 20 -1.63 -3.08 -12.61
N TRP A 21 -2.03 -2.42 -11.52
CA TRP A 21 -2.34 -3.09 -10.26
C TRP A 21 -3.55 -4.01 -10.35
N ALA A 22 -4.60 -3.60 -11.08
CA ALA A 22 -5.79 -4.42 -11.28
C ALA A 22 -5.49 -5.65 -12.14
N GLU A 23 -4.71 -5.50 -13.21
CA GLU A 23 -4.30 -6.59 -14.11
C GLU A 23 -3.38 -7.60 -13.43
N ASN A 24 -2.45 -7.13 -12.59
CA ASN A 24 -1.49 -7.95 -11.87
C ASN A 24 -1.94 -8.31 -10.43
N GLN A 25 -3.19 -8.11 -10.09
CA GLN A 25 -3.73 -8.21 -8.73
C GLN A 25 -3.31 -9.49 -8.00
N ARG A 26 -3.40 -10.65 -8.65
CA ARG A 26 -3.10 -11.94 -7.99
C ARG A 26 -1.62 -12.04 -7.59
N ASP A 27 -0.74 -11.60 -8.48
CA ASP A 27 0.70 -11.64 -8.25
C ASP A 27 1.11 -10.64 -7.17
N LEU A 28 0.44 -9.47 -7.12
CA LEU A 28 0.63 -8.47 -6.07
C LEU A 28 0.06 -8.91 -4.72
N ASP A 29 -1.07 -9.62 -4.69
CA ASP A 29 -1.61 -10.20 -3.46
C ASP A 29 -0.63 -11.23 -2.85
N ASP A 30 -0.06 -12.12 -3.67
CA ASP A 30 0.95 -13.09 -3.23
C ASP A 30 2.22 -12.39 -2.75
N PHE A 31 2.66 -11.37 -3.47
CA PHE A 31 3.84 -10.57 -3.18
C PHE A 31 3.73 -9.80 -1.85
N LEU A 32 2.56 -9.28 -1.53
CA LEU A 32 2.30 -8.48 -0.33
C LEU A 32 1.69 -9.31 0.82
N ARG A 33 1.53 -10.61 0.64
CA ARG A 33 0.81 -11.49 1.57
C ARG A 33 1.35 -11.44 2.99
N ASP A 34 2.65 -11.58 3.18
CA ASP A 34 3.26 -11.60 4.52
C ASP A 34 3.08 -10.25 5.26
N ALA A 35 3.19 -9.13 4.53
CA ALA A 35 2.90 -7.81 5.10
C ALA A 35 1.44 -7.67 5.53
N MET A 36 0.49 -8.23 4.76
CA MET A 36 -0.93 -8.26 5.10
C MET A 36 -1.19 -9.12 6.33
N ASP A 37 -0.63 -10.33 6.39
CA ASP A 37 -0.82 -11.25 7.51
C ASP A 37 -0.29 -10.65 8.82
N GLN A 38 0.87 -10.00 8.78
CA GLN A 38 1.43 -9.30 9.93
C GLN A 38 0.56 -8.10 10.36
N LEU A 39 -0.02 -7.37 9.41
CA LEU A 39 -0.93 -6.26 9.72
C LEU A 39 -2.24 -6.77 10.33
N LEU A 40 -2.86 -7.80 9.74
CA LEU A 40 -4.07 -8.41 10.28
C LEU A 40 -3.87 -8.92 11.72
N ALA A 41 -2.69 -9.43 12.04
CA ALA A 41 -2.34 -9.86 13.40
C ALA A 41 -2.32 -8.71 14.44
N GLN A 42 -2.26 -7.44 14.00
CA GLN A 42 -2.36 -6.27 14.90
C GLN A 42 -3.80 -5.84 15.16
N LEU A 43 -4.77 -6.39 14.45
CA LEU A 43 -6.17 -6.01 14.52
C LEU A 43 -6.93 -7.00 15.43
N PRO A 44 -7.62 -6.54 16.48
CA PRO A 44 -8.41 -7.39 17.36
C PRO A 44 -9.78 -7.75 16.73
N LEU A 45 -9.74 -8.25 15.49
CA LEU A 45 -10.95 -8.57 14.72
C LEU A 45 -11.82 -9.58 15.45
N SER A 46 -13.11 -9.27 15.59
CA SER A 46 -14.12 -10.12 16.24
C SER A 46 -15.45 -10.05 15.52
N PRO A 47 -16.29 -11.09 15.60
CA PRO A 47 -17.61 -11.08 14.98
C PRO A 47 -18.46 -9.88 15.39
N GLY A 48 -19.07 -9.22 14.41
CA GLY A 48 -19.94 -8.06 14.63
C GLY A 48 -19.23 -6.71 14.55
N MET A 49 -17.89 -6.65 14.48
CA MET A 49 -17.14 -5.41 14.37
C MET A 49 -17.34 -4.71 13.04
N ARG A 50 -17.26 -3.38 13.07
CA ARG A 50 -17.27 -2.50 11.91
C ARG A 50 -15.84 -2.06 11.61
N VAL A 51 -15.39 -2.26 10.38
CA VAL A 51 -14.00 -1.99 9.96
C VAL A 51 -13.99 -0.99 8.81
N LEU A 52 -13.09 0.00 8.91
CA LEU A 52 -12.76 0.96 7.88
C LEU A 52 -11.38 0.64 7.32
N GLU A 53 -11.28 0.37 6.01
CA GLU A 53 -10.01 0.16 5.33
C GLU A 53 -9.71 1.33 4.40
N ILE A 54 -8.54 1.93 4.53
CA ILE A 54 -8.06 3.04 3.71
C ILE A 54 -7.09 2.52 2.64
N GLY A 55 -7.33 2.89 1.38
CA GLY A 55 -6.58 2.36 0.26
C GLY A 55 -6.86 0.87 0.05
N SER A 56 -8.14 0.50 0.00
CA SER A 56 -8.57 -0.91 -0.06
C SER A 56 -8.16 -1.64 -1.35
N GLY A 57 -7.79 -0.91 -2.37
CA GLY A 57 -7.36 -1.44 -3.66
C GLY A 57 -8.39 -2.42 -4.24
N SER A 58 -7.92 -3.62 -4.57
CA SER A 58 -8.74 -4.72 -5.11
C SER A 58 -9.55 -5.50 -4.06
N GLY A 59 -9.53 -5.04 -2.79
CA GLY A 59 -10.35 -5.58 -1.70
C GLY A 59 -9.84 -6.87 -1.06
N THR A 60 -8.58 -7.26 -1.25
CA THR A 60 -8.05 -8.52 -0.72
C THR A 60 -8.14 -8.57 0.79
N MET A 61 -7.62 -7.56 1.49
CA MET A 61 -7.66 -7.50 2.95
C MET A 61 -9.09 -7.26 3.46
N SER A 62 -9.91 -6.42 2.76
CA SER A 62 -11.34 -6.25 3.07
C SER A 62 -12.09 -7.58 3.12
N MET A 63 -11.85 -8.47 2.15
CA MET A 63 -12.51 -9.78 2.08
C MET A 63 -12.10 -10.71 3.22
N GLU A 64 -10.83 -10.70 3.63
CA GLU A 64 -10.35 -11.45 4.80
C GLU A 64 -11.00 -10.94 6.09
N MET A 65 -11.05 -9.62 6.26
CA MET A 65 -11.69 -8.99 7.41
C MET A 65 -13.20 -9.27 7.43
N ALA A 66 -13.88 -9.17 6.28
CA ALA A 66 -15.32 -9.45 6.17
C ALA A 66 -15.69 -10.88 6.60
N ARG A 67 -14.87 -11.88 6.22
CA ARG A 67 -15.04 -13.26 6.68
C ARG A 67 -14.87 -13.38 8.19
N THR A 68 -13.91 -12.65 8.77
CA THR A 68 -13.61 -12.71 10.20
C THR A 68 -14.69 -12.05 11.05
N VAL A 69 -15.18 -10.87 10.64
CA VAL A 69 -16.23 -10.15 11.38
C VAL A 69 -17.62 -10.77 11.18
N GLY A 70 -17.79 -11.60 10.15
CA GLY A 70 -19.02 -12.37 9.89
C GLY A 70 -20.23 -11.49 9.57
N ASP A 71 -21.40 -12.13 9.42
CA ASP A 71 -22.64 -11.51 8.91
C ASP A 71 -23.17 -10.34 9.76
N LYS A 72 -22.77 -10.27 11.04
CA LYS A 72 -23.15 -9.16 11.94
C LYS A 72 -22.18 -8.00 11.91
N GLY A 73 -20.98 -8.20 11.37
CA GLY A 73 -19.95 -7.19 11.17
C GLY A 73 -20.03 -6.59 9.76
N TYR A 74 -19.23 -5.58 9.53
CA TYR A 74 -19.24 -4.88 8.26
C TYR A 74 -17.87 -4.25 7.94
N VAL A 75 -17.46 -4.32 6.69
CA VAL A 75 -16.21 -3.71 6.21
C VAL A 75 -16.52 -2.68 5.13
N ILE A 76 -16.00 -1.47 5.28
CA ILE A 76 -15.98 -0.47 4.23
C ILE A 76 -14.54 -0.25 3.79
N GLY A 77 -14.27 -0.46 2.51
CA GLY A 77 -13.01 -0.09 1.87
C GLY A 77 -13.15 1.23 1.12
N LEU A 78 -12.24 2.17 1.38
CA LEU A 78 -12.10 3.42 0.64
C LEU A 78 -10.91 3.33 -0.28
N ASP A 79 -11.06 3.81 -1.50
CA ASP A 79 -9.96 3.96 -2.46
C ASP A 79 -10.31 5.07 -3.45
N VAL A 80 -9.30 5.64 -4.10
CA VAL A 80 -9.48 6.65 -5.15
C VAL A 80 -9.41 6.05 -6.55
N SER A 81 -8.95 4.81 -6.69
CA SER A 81 -8.83 4.11 -7.97
C SER A 81 -10.14 3.43 -8.35
N LYS A 82 -10.81 3.98 -9.34
CA LYS A 82 -12.07 3.41 -9.87
C LYS A 82 -11.89 2.00 -10.42
N GLU A 83 -10.75 1.73 -11.05
CA GLU A 83 -10.45 0.42 -11.62
C GLU A 83 -10.29 -0.66 -10.53
N LEU A 84 -9.53 -0.36 -9.49
CA LEU A 84 -9.34 -1.25 -8.35
C LEU A 84 -10.66 -1.48 -7.61
N LEU A 85 -11.45 -0.44 -7.36
CA LEU A 85 -12.76 -0.56 -6.73
C LEU A 85 -13.75 -1.40 -7.56
N ALA A 86 -13.72 -1.24 -8.90
CA ALA A 86 -14.53 -2.08 -9.77
C ALA A 86 -14.14 -3.57 -9.66
N LEU A 87 -12.84 -3.85 -9.57
CA LEU A 87 -12.35 -5.21 -9.33
C LEU A 87 -12.77 -5.72 -7.93
N ALA A 88 -12.60 -4.92 -6.88
CA ALA A 88 -13.00 -5.27 -5.52
C ALA A 88 -14.49 -5.65 -5.44
N ARG A 89 -15.37 -4.84 -6.03
CA ARG A 89 -16.82 -5.11 -6.08
C ARG A 89 -17.15 -6.41 -6.81
N ARG A 90 -16.46 -6.72 -7.92
CA ARG A 90 -16.62 -8.01 -8.62
C ARG A 90 -16.18 -9.18 -7.75
N ARG A 91 -15.07 -9.03 -7.03
CA ARG A 91 -14.49 -10.10 -6.18
C ARG A 91 -15.37 -10.43 -4.99
N VAL A 92 -15.88 -9.43 -4.25
CA VAL A 92 -16.76 -9.68 -3.10
C VAL A 92 -18.09 -10.31 -3.53
N LYS A 93 -18.64 -9.85 -4.68
CA LYS A 93 -19.85 -10.47 -5.25
C LYS A 93 -19.61 -11.93 -5.63
N ALA A 94 -18.48 -12.24 -6.26
CA ALA A 94 -18.12 -13.61 -6.62
C ALA A 94 -17.87 -14.51 -5.40
N ALA A 95 -17.42 -13.93 -4.29
CA ALA A 95 -17.21 -14.62 -3.01
C ALA A 95 -18.45 -14.67 -2.12
N ALA A 96 -19.61 -14.13 -2.57
CA ALA A 96 -20.86 -14.02 -1.80
C ALA A 96 -20.65 -13.36 -0.42
N LEU A 97 -19.87 -12.29 -0.36
CA LEU A 97 -19.63 -11.50 0.84
C LEU A 97 -20.53 -10.26 0.82
N ASP A 98 -21.66 -10.30 1.49
CA ASP A 98 -22.65 -9.20 1.53
C ASP A 98 -22.30 -8.13 2.58
N ASN A 99 -21.31 -8.40 3.43
CA ASN A 99 -20.88 -7.55 4.53
C ASN A 99 -19.59 -6.76 4.21
N ALA A 100 -19.24 -6.60 2.93
CA ALA A 100 -18.14 -5.72 2.48
C ALA A 100 -18.64 -4.78 1.39
N ALA A 101 -18.33 -3.50 1.53
CA ALA A 101 -18.63 -2.47 0.52
C ALA A 101 -17.43 -1.58 0.23
N PHE A 102 -17.45 -0.94 -0.94
CA PHE A 102 -16.36 -0.10 -1.42
C PHE A 102 -16.86 1.26 -1.88
N ARG A 103 -16.15 2.33 -1.50
CA ARG A 103 -16.47 3.72 -1.85
C ARG A 103 -15.31 4.36 -2.61
N ASP A 104 -15.64 5.02 -3.71
CA ASP A 104 -14.75 5.97 -4.40
C ASP A 104 -14.75 7.26 -3.57
N LEU A 105 -13.75 7.41 -2.68
CA LEU A 105 -13.71 8.50 -1.72
C LEU A 105 -12.26 8.78 -1.28
N ASP A 106 -11.87 10.03 -1.39
CA ASP A 106 -10.64 10.56 -0.80
C ASP A 106 -10.91 11.09 0.60
N ILE A 107 -10.62 10.28 1.61
CA ILE A 107 -10.85 10.61 3.02
C ILE A 107 -10.05 11.83 3.52
N GLN A 108 -9.00 12.24 2.81
CA GLN A 108 -8.28 13.46 3.16
C GLN A 108 -9.14 14.71 2.97
N THR A 109 -9.99 14.72 1.94
CA THR A 109 -10.75 15.91 1.52
C THR A 109 -12.26 15.75 1.58
N GLN A 110 -12.76 14.54 1.73
CA GLN A 110 -14.18 14.20 1.73
C GLN A 110 -14.56 13.50 3.03
N ALA A 111 -15.78 13.74 3.49
CA ALA A 111 -16.35 13.01 4.62
C ALA A 111 -17.04 11.73 4.14
N LEU A 112 -16.95 10.68 4.95
CA LEU A 112 -17.75 9.46 4.79
C LEU A 112 -19.09 9.66 5.51
N ASP A 113 -20.20 9.22 4.90
CA ASP A 113 -21.53 9.34 5.52
C ASP A 113 -21.72 8.39 6.71
N GLU A 114 -20.92 7.34 6.80
CA GLU A 114 -20.96 6.35 7.88
C GLU A 114 -19.89 6.64 8.94
N ALA A 115 -20.22 6.33 10.19
CA ALA A 115 -19.31 6.41 11.34
C ALA A 115 -19.52 5.24 12.31
N GLY A 116 -18.74 5.22 13.40
CA GLY A 116 -18.83 4.17 14.41
C GLY A 116 -18.08 2.90 14.02
N PHE A 117 -16.87 3.09 13.46
CA PHE A 117 -15.98 1.96 13.17
C PHE A 117 -15.12 1.63 14.39
N ASP A 118 -15.04 0.34 14.70
CA ASP A 118 -14.25 -0.21 15.81
C ASP A 118 -12.78 -0.36 15.45
N ILE A 119 -12.51 -0.48 14.16
CA ILE A 119 -11.16 -0.69 13.61
C ILE A 119 -10.99 0.17 12.36
N CYS A 120 -9.81 0.80 12.23
CA CYS A 120 -9.33 1.37 10.99
C CYS A 120 -7.99 0.73 10.62
N THR A 121 -7.80 0.44 9.34
CA THR A 121 -6.57 -0.16 8.84
C THR A 121 -6.22 0.32 7.44
N ALA A 122 -4.93 0.18 7.06
CA ALA A 122 -4.46 0.46 5.71
C ALA A 122 -3.21 -0.37 5.40
N GLN A 123 -3.24 -1.12 4.34
CA GLN A 123 -2.05 -1.76 3.79
C GLN A 123 -1.48 -0.89 2.68
N PHE A 124 -0.38 -0.19 2.95
CA PHE A 124 0.32 0.69 2.00
C PHE A 124 -0.52 1.84 1.41
N GLY A 125 -1.70 2.15 1.98
CA GLY A 125 -2.59 3.18 1.44
C GLY A 125 -2.29 4.59 1.95
N MET A 126 -2.01 4.74 3.24
CA MET A 126 -1.91 6.06 3.91
C MET A 126 -0.65 6.86 3.52
N MET A 127 0.38 6.24 2.98
CA MET A 127 1.62 6.92 2.57
C MET A 127 1.46 7.83 1.34
N PHE A 128 0.28 7.87 0.75
CA PHE A 128 -0.03 8.72 -0.41
C PHE A 128 -0.80 9.99 -0.05
N PHE A 129 -1.08 10.25 1.22
CA PHE A 129 -1.69 11.50 1.66
C PHE A 129 -0.74 12.68 1.47
N SER A 130 -1.25 13.77 0.92
CA SER A 130 -0.51 15.02 0.79
C SER A 130 -0.52 15.87 2.08
N ASP A 131 -1.57 15.70 2.88
CA ASP A 131 -1.71 16.23 4.23
C ASP A 131 -2.14 15.07 5.16
N PRO A 132 -1.16 14.30 5.66
CA PRO A 132 -1.47 13.13 6.46
C PRO A 132 -2.12 13.46 7.80
N VAL A 133 -1.83 14.62 8.39
CA VAL A 133 -2.46 15.04 9.66
C VAL A 133 -3.96 15.30 9.45
N LEU A 134 -4.31 16.04 8.40
CA LEU A 134 -5.72 16.28 8.06
C LEU A 134 -6.44 14.96 7.74
N ALA A 135 -5.84 14.09 6.96
CA ALA A 135 -6.42 12.79 6.62
C ALA A 135 -6.68 11.94 7.88
N LEU A 136 -5.70 11.86 8.78
CA LEU A 136 -5.80 11.13 10.05
C LEU A 136 -6.87 11.73 10.98
N GLN A 137 -7.01 13.06 11.02
CA GLN A 137 -8.09 13.72 11.77
C GLN A 137 -9.47 13.38 11.20
N ASN A 138 -9.61 13.41 9.86
CA ASN A 138 -10.85 13.02 9.20
C ASN A 138 -11.19 11.54 9.47
N ILE A 139 -10.22 10.64 9.34
CA ILE A 139 -10.40 9.22 9.70
C ILE A 139 -10.89 9.08 11.12
N ARG A 140 -10.25 9.77 12.09
CA ARG A 140 -10.61 9.70 13.51
C ARG A 140 -12.06 10.09 13.78
N ALA A 141 -12.61 11.04 13.03
CA ALA A 141 -14.00 11.47 13.19
C ALA A 141 -15.04 10.38 12.88
N HIS A 142 -14.64 9.31 12.18
CA HIS A 142 -15.51 8.17 11.85
C HIS A 142 -15.36 6.98 12.81
N LEU A 143 -14.40 7.04 13.74
CA LEU A 143 -14.07 5.94 14.64
C LEU A 143 -14.85 6.05 15.96
N THR A 144 -15.10 4.90 16.60
CA THR A 144 -15.58 4.86 17.98
C THR A 144 -14.46 5.22 18.94
N GLN A 145 -14.83 5.70 20.14
CA GLN A 145 -13.84 5.89 21.20
C GLN A 145 -13.15 4.56 21.53
N GLY A 146 -11.83 4.57 21.59
CA GLY A 146 -11.01 3.38 21.81
C GLY A 146 -10.83 2.49 20.58
N ALA A 147 -11.29 2.91 19.40
CA ALA A 147 -11.09 2.16 18.17
C ALA A 147 -9.60 1.92 17.89
N ARG A 148 -9.28 0.70 17.46
CA ARG A 148 -7.91 0.32 17.06
C ARG A 148 -7.62 0.82 15.67
N VAL A 149 -6.50 1.51 15.51
CA VAL A 149 -5.93 1.84 14.19
C VAL A 149 -4.62 1.10 14.03
N ALA A 150 -4.43 0.38 12.94
CA ALA A 150 -3.15 -0.20 12.57
C ALA A 150 -2.94 -0.13 11.06
N PHE A 151 -1.73 0.22 10.63
CA PHE A 151 -1.39 0.31 9.22
C PHE A 151 0.10 0.08 9.01
N ASN A 152 0.49 -0.10 7.76
CA ASN A 152 1.88 -0.25 7.37
C ASN A 152 2.26 0.66 6.19
N GLY A 153 3.58 0.81 6.04
CA GLY A 153 4.24 1.45 4.89
C GLY A 153 5.56 0.76 4.61
N TRP A 154 6.20 1.09 3.48
CA TRP A 154 7.53 0.58 3.20
C TRP A 154 8.58 1.27 4.06
N ALA A 155 9.52 0.52 4.61
CA ALA A 155 10.74 1.07 5.19
C ALA A 155 11.75 1.42 4.09
N ASP A 156 12.59 2.42 4.33
CA ASP A 156 13.58 2.93 3.37
C ASP A 156 14.73 1.95 3.08
N ALA A 157 15.08 1.13 4.06
CA ALA A 157 16.17 0.16 3.98
C ALA A 157 15.65 -1.27 3.93
N GLY A 158 16.49 -2.22 3.48
CA GLY A 158 16.21 -3.65 3.54
C GLY A 158 15.22 -4.17 2.48
N ASN A 159 14.85 -3.36 1.50
CA ASN A 159 13.95 -3.78 0.43
C ASN A 159 14.68 -4.03 -0.90
N PRO A 160 15.24 -5.24 -1.12
CA PRO A 160 15.98 -5.55 -2.34
C PRO A 160 15.19 -5.35 -3.62
N TRP A 161 13.89 -5.56 -3.56
CA TRP A 161 13.01 -5.42 -4.71
C TRP A 161 12.80 -3.96 -5.17
N PHE A 162 13.06 -2.98 -4.29
CA PHE A 162 13.11 -1.56 -4.66
C PHE A 162 14.53 -1.14 -5.06
N SER A 163 15.49 -1.43 -4.18
CA SER A 163 16.84 -0.87 -4.25
C SER A 163 17.66 -1.47 -5.39
N ILE A 164 17.55 -2.78 -5.64
CA ILE A 164 18.30 -3.45 -6.70
C ILE A 164 17.88 -2.96 -8.07
N PRO A 165 16.58 -2.98 -8.44
CA PRO A 165 16.14 -2.50 -9.76
C PRO A 165 16.44 -1.02 -9.98
N LEU A 166 16.22 -0.17 -8.98
CA LEU A 166 16.51 1.26 -9.10
C LEU A 166 17.99 1.49 -9.33
N ARG A 167 18.86 0.96 -8.48
CA ARG A 167 20.31 1.07 -8.60
C ARG A 167 20.84 0.62 -9.97
N ILE A 168 20.33 -0.51 -10.47
CA ILE A 168 20.72 -1.00 -11.79
C ILE A 168 20.23 -0.05 -12.88
N ALA A 169 18.97 0.38 -12.84
CA ALA A 169 18.41 1.26 -13.86
C ALA A 169 19.14 2.62 -13.89
N GLU A 170 19.52 3.16 -12.73
CA GLU A 170 20.27 4.41 -12.62
C GLU A 170 21.67 4.34 -13.28
N THR A 171 22.30 3.17 -13.36
CA THR A 171 23.56 3.02 -14.09
C THR A 171 23.42 3.25 -15.59
N TYR A 172 22.22 3.05 -16.14
CA TYR A 172 21.90 3.22 -17.55
C TYR A 172 21.25 4.56 -17.87
N LEU A 173 20.44 5.08 -16.94
CA LEU A 173 19.51 6.19 -17.18
C LEU A 173 19.87 7.46 -16.40
N GLY A 174 20.88 7.39 -15.52
CA GLY A 174 21.18 8.42 -14.54
C GLY A 174 20.24 8.36 -13.32
N PRO A 175 20.56 9.14 -12.28
CA PRO A 175 19.82 9.09 -11.01
C PRO A 175 18.36 9.51 -11.16
N LEU A 176 17.52 8.93 -10.29
CA LEU A 176 16.19 9.45 -10.04
C LEU A 176 16.31 10.72 -9.20
N GLU A 177 16.13 11.87 -9.85
CA GLU A 177 16.15 13.16 -9.16
C GLU A 177 14.98 13.23 -8.18
N GLN A 178 15.29 13.53 -6.93
CA GLN A 178 14.30 13.83 -5.91
C GLN A 178 14.06 15.35 -5.88
N GLU A 179 12.80 15.75 -5.94
CA GLU A 179 12.46 17.16 -5.73
C GLU A 179 12.91 17.58 -4.32
N PRO A 180 13.48 18.80 -4.16
CA PRO A 180 13.79 19.33 -2.84
C PRO A 180 12.53 19.33 -1.98
N ASN A 181 12.65 18.80 -0.77
CA ASN A 181 11.52 18.64 0.13
C ASN A 181 11.66 19.64 1.29
N ASP A 182 10.61 20.39 1.60
CA ASP A 182 10.58 21.41 2.67
C ASP A 182 10.50 20.79 4.09
N GLY A 183 10.96 19.54 4.24
CA GLY A 183 11.07 18.84 5.53
C GLY A 183 10.03 17.75 5.75
N ALA A 184 8.85 17.78 5.13
CA ALA A 184 7.90 16.68 5.17
C ALA A 184 8.10 15.73 3.99
N PRO A 185 8.00 14.41 4.14
CA PRO A 185 8.12 13.46 3.03
C PRO A 185 7.06 13.70 1.97
N ALA A 186 7.47 13.72 0.69
CA ALA A 186 6.50 13.77 -0.41
C ALA A 186 5.63 12.51 -0.44
N PRO A 187 4.33 12.62 -0.81
CA PRO A 187 3.46 11.45 -0.97
C PRO A 187 4.07 10.39 -1.89
N GLY A 188 4.10 9.15 -1.42
CA GLY A 188 4.69 8.07 -2.18
C GLY A 188 5.08 6.85 -1.32
N PRO A 189 5.64 5.81 -1.94
CA PRO A 189 5.91 4.54 -1.27
C PRO A 189 6.76 4.64 0.00
N LEU A 190 7.66 5.62 0.09
CA LEU A 190 8.56 5.81 1.23
C LEU A 190 8.17 6.96 2.16
N ALA A 191 7.02 7.61 1.96
CA ALA A 191 6.59 8.74 2.80
C ALA A 191 6.44 8.35 4.29
N PHE A 192 6.09 7.10 4.57
CA PHE A 192 5.92 6.57 5.92
C PHE A 192 7.05 5.61 6.32
N SER A 193 8.26 5.82 5.80
CA SER A 193 9.44 5.01 6.14
C SER A 193 10.09 5.42 7.47
N ASP A 194 9.98 6.69 7.85
CA ASP A 194 10.47 7.21 9.13
C ASP A 194 9.43 7.03 10.23
N VAL A 195 9.75 6.13 11.17
CA VAL A 195 8.88 5.80 12.30
C VAL A 195 8.63 7.02 13.19
N SER A 196 9.64 7.86 13.42
CA SER A 196 9.51 9.03 14.28
C SER A 196 8.54 10.04 13.68
N TYR A 197 8.70 10.35 12.40
CA TYR A 197 7.79 11.23 11.66
C TYR A 197 6.33 10.77 11.74
N VAL A 198 6.07 9.48 11.51
CA VAL A 198 4.70 8.96 11.52
C VAL A 198 4.09 8.96 12.92
N THR A 199 4.87 8.65 13.95
CA THR A 199 4.37 8.75 15.34
C THR A 199 4.08 10.19 15.76
N GLU A 200 4.84 11.17 15.26
CA GLU A 200 4.58 12.59 15.50
C GLU A 200 3.28 13.06 14.83
N ILE A 201 3.04 12.73 13.55
CA ILE A 201 1.79 13.11 12.87
C ILE A 201 0.56 12.42 13.45
N LEU A 202 0.69 11.19 13.97
CA LEU A 202 -0.39 10.50 14.70
C LEU A 202 -0.72 11.25 16.00
N ALA A 203 0.29 11.68 16.76
CA ALA A 203 0.09 12.47 17.97
C ALA A 203 -0.55 13.84 17.66
N GLU A 204 -0.11 14.53 16.61
CA GLU A 204 -0.68 15.78 16.14
C GLU A 204 -2.14 15.61 15.70
N ALA A 205 -2.47 14.49 15.05
CA ALA A 205 -3.85 14.16 14.68
C ALA A 205 -4.74 13.76 15.87
N GLY A 206 -4.15 13.64 17.08
CA GLY A 206 -4.88 13.39 18.32
C GLY A 206 -5.14 11.91 18.61
N TYR A 207 -4.31 11.00 18.13
CA TYR A 207 -4.34 9.59 18.52
C TYR A 207 -3.56 9.34 19.82
N ALA A 208 -3.87 8.26 20.50
CA ALA A 208 -3.26 7.83 21.76
C ALA A 208 -2.63 6.43 21.62
N ASP A 209 -1.81 6.04 22.60
CA ASP A 209 -1.14 4.73 22.65
C ASP A 209 -0.41 4.37 21.35
N ILE A 210 0.35 5.36 20.86
CA ILE A 210 1.01 5.30 19.56
C ILE A 210 2.26 4.45 19.65
N GLU A 211 2.35 3.44 18.81
CA GLU A 211 3.51 2.59 18.63
C GLU A 211 3.88 2.51 17.15
N GLY A 212 5.16 2.62 16.85
CA GLY A 212 5.72 2.41 15.53
C GLY A 212 6.97 1.55 15.60
N TRP A 213 7.11 0.58 14.69
CA TRP A 213 8.28 -0.31 14.64
C TRP A 213 8.56 -0.78 13.22
N ARG A 214 9.75 -1.30 12.99
CA ARG A 214 10.10 -1.99 11.74
C ARG A 214 9.87 -3.48 11.88
N SER A 215 9.34 -4.11 10.84
CA SER A 215 9.06 -5.54 10.80
C SER A 215 9.63 -6.15 9.52
N GLU A 216 10.34 -7.27 9.67
CA GLU A 216 10.81 -8.06 8.55
C GLU A 216 9.64 -8.83 7.94
N ILE A 217 9.58 -8.85 6.63
CA ILE A 217 8.63 -9.63 5.85
C ILE A 217 9.36 -10.50 4.82
N MET A 218 8.68 -11.50 4.32
CA MET A 218 9.15 -12.29 3.20
C MET A 218 8.30 -12.01 1.98
N ILE A 219 8.88 -11.30 1.01
CA ILE A 219 8.27 -11.03 -0.28
C ILE A 219 8.37 -12.31 -1.11
N ARG A 220 7.21 -12.88 -1.52
CA ARG A 220 7.15 -14.16 -2.23
C ARG A 220 6.52 -13.99 -3.60
N HIS A 221 7.04 -14.72 -4.57
CA HIS A 221 6.44 -14.85 -5.89
C HIS A 221 6.38 -16.32 -6.29
N PRO A 222 5.22 -17.00 -6.09
CA PRO A 222 5.12 -18.46 -6.29
C PRO A 222 5.31 -18.88 -7.74
N LYS A 223 5.04 -17.99 -8.72
CA LYS A 223 5.23 -18.25 -10.16
C LYS A 223 6.69 -18.09 -10.64
N GLY A 224 7.61 -17.80 -9.71
CA GLY A 224 9.04 -17.74 -9.98
C GLY A 224 9.53 -16.40 -10.55
N LEU A 225 10.81 -16.44 -10.99
CA LEU A 225 11.55 -15.23 -11.34
C LEU A 225 10.97 -14.47 -12.54
N GLU A 226 10.50 -15.17 -13.57
CA GLU A 226 9.99 -14.49 -14.78
C GLU A 226 8.71 -13.71 -14.50
N ALA A 227 7.83 -14.22 -13.66
CA ALA A 227 6.62 -13.51 -13.25
C ALA A 227 6.96 -12.32 -12.35
N LEU A 228 7.94 -12.45 -11.44
CA LEU A 228 8.45 -11.31 -10.67
C LEU A 228 9.05 -10.24 -11.60
N MET A 229 9.85 -10.63 -12.59
CA MET A 229 10.44 -9.69 -13.57
C MET A 229 9.39 -8.96 -14.39
N HIS A 230 8.23 -9.58 -14.63
CA HIS A 230 7.09 -8.90 -15.25
C HIS A 230 6.49 -7.85 -14.31
N SER A 231 6.19 -8.22 -13.06
CA SER A 231 5.53 -7.34 -12.08
C SER A 231 6.38 -6.13 -11.70
N ILE A 232 7.72 -6.28 -11.62
CA ILE A 232 8.63 -5.23 -11.14
C ILE A 232 8.69 -4.00 -12.06
N GLN A 233 8.29 -4.13 -13.32
CA GLN A 233 8.26 -3.03 -14.27
C GLN A 233 7.16 -2.00 -13.95
N TYR A 234 6.12 -2.42 -13.24
CA TYR A 234 4.92 -1.64 -12.97
C TYR A 234 4.89 -1.05 -11.56
N VAL A 235 5.74 -1.54 -10.66
CA VAL A 235 5.71 -1.15 -9.25
C VAL A 235 7.06 -0.64 -8.76
N GLY A 236 7.02 0.33 -7.85
CA GLY A 236 8.21 0.86 -7.20
C GLY A 236 8.96 1.93 -7.98
N PRO A 237 10.15 2.34 -7.48
CA PRO A 237 10.91 3.47 -8.01
C PRO A 237 11.36 3.30 -9.46
N ILE A 238 11.60 2.07 -9.92
CA ILE A 238 12.01 1.82 -11.31
C ILE A 238 10.91 2.22 -12.31
N SER A 239 9.63 2.01 -11.97
CA SER A 239 8.51 2.43 -12.84
C SER A 239 8.47 3.95 -12.99
N THR A 240 8.77 4.68 -11.93
CA THR A 240 8.89 6.14 -11.95
C THR A 240 10.07 6.58 -12.82
N LEU A 241 11.23 5.95 -12.66
CA LEU A 241 12.41 6.25 -13.47
C LEU A 241 12.16 5.98 -14.97
N TYR A 242 11.50 4.86 -15.29
CA TYR A 242 11.13 4.53 -16.68
C TYR A 242 10.17 5.54 -17.30
N ARG A 243 9.21 6.02 -16.54
CA ARG A 243 8.26 7.06 -17.00
C ARG A 243 8.98 8.39 -17.27
N LEU A 244 9.89 8.80 -16.38
CA LEU A 244 10.62 10.06 -16.52
C LEU A 244 11.67 10.04 -17.64
N LYS A 245 12.40 8.94 -17.77
CA LYS A 245 13.54 8.85 -18.71
C LYS A 245 13.16 8.21 -20.05
N SER A 246 11.99 7.57 -20.16
CA SER A 246 11.44 6.93 -21.38
C SER A 246 12.49 6.09 -22.15
N PRO A 247 13.18 5.12 -21.51
CA PRO A 247 14.20 4.32 -22.17
C PRO A 247 13.63 3.49 -23.32
N ASP A 248 14.45 3.31 -24.36
CA ASP A 248 14.12 2.42 -25.46
C ASP A 248 14.09 0.93 -25.02
N GLU A 249 13.51 0.09 -25.87
CA GLU A 249 13.33 -1.35 -25.57
C GLU A 249 14.68 -2.06 -25.37
N ALA A 250 15.73 -1.70 -26.11
CA ALA A 250 17.05 -2.30 -25.98
C ALA A 250 17.68 -2.00 -24.62
N THR A 251 17.52 -0.76 -24.13
CA THR A 251 17.99 -0.35 -22.81
C THR A 251 17.18 -1.02 -21.71
N ARG A 252 15.85 -1.10 -21.83
CA ARG A 252 15.00 -1.85 -20.88
C ARG A 252 15.39 -3.31 -20.80
N ALA A 253 15.67 -3.96 -21.93
CA ALA A 253 16.11 -5.35 -21.97
C ALA A 253 17.44 -5.57 -21.25
N LYS A 254 18.42 -4.66 -21.39
CA LYS A 254 19.69 -4.73 -20.66
C LYS A 254 19.49 -4.59 -19.15
N ILE A 255 18.72 -3.58 -18.73
CA ILE A 255 18.38 -3.36 -17.32
C ILE A 255 17.70 -4.61 -16.75
N ALA A 256 16.69 -5.14 -17.43
CA ALA A 256 15.98 -6.35 -16.99
C ALA A 256 16.93 -7.56 -16.90
N GLY A 257 17.87 -7.70 -17.84
CA GLY A 257 18.89 -8.74 -17.81
C GLY A 257 19.78 -8.69 -16.57
N ASP A 258 20.20 -7.49 -16.18
CA ASP A 258 21.06 -7.32 -15.00
C ASP A 258 20.27 -7.47 -13.68
N ILE A 259 19.03 -6.99 -13.63
CA ILE A 259 18.13 -7.25 -12.48
C ILE A 259 17.91 -8.75 -12.31
N ARG A 260 17.63 -9.49 -13.41
CA ARG A 260 17.43 -10.94 -13.38
C ARG A 260 18.63 -11.67 -12.79
N LYS A 261 19.86 -11.30 -13.17
CA LYS A 261 21.09 -11.89 -12.62
C LYS A 261 21.15 -11.70 -11.09
N GLU A 262 20.89 -10.50 -10.61
CA GLU A 262 20.89 -10.20 -9.18
C GLU A 262 19.79 -10.95 -8.43
N PHE A 263 18.62 -11.12 -9.04
CA PHE A 263 17.48 -11.76 -8.41
C PHE A 263 17.56 -13.28 -8.41
N THR A 264 18.42 -13.90 -9.25
CA THR A 264 18.63 -15.36 -9.26
C THR A 264 18.98 -15.92 -7.88
N ARG A 265 19.66 -15.16 -7.03
CA ARG A 265 20.00 -15.55 -5.65
C ARG A 265 18.79 -15.75 -4.72
N PHE A 266 17.62 -15.22 -5.08
CA PHE A 266 16.39 -15.36 -4.31
C PHE A 266 15.49 -16.49 -4.80
N VAL A 267 15.87 -17.18 -5.88
CA VAL A 267 15.14 -18.34 -6.40
C VAL A 267 15.30 -19.50 -5.44
N GLN A 268 14.19 -20.09 -5.05
CA GLN A 268 14.11 -21.22 -4.14
C GLN A 268 14.24 -22.55 -4.92
N PRO A 269 14.52 -23.68 -4.24
CA PRO A 269 14.63 -24.99 -4.88
C PRO A 269 13.38 -25.45 -5.65
N ASP A 270 12.19 -24.94 -5.26
CA ASP A 270 10.92 -25.23 -5.93
C ASP A 270 10.63 -24.30 -7.13
N GLY A 271 11.56 -23.40 -7.44
CA GLY A 271 11.44 -22.43 -8.53
C GLY A 271 10.71 -21.14 -8.17
N SER A 272 10.11 -21.04 -6.98
CA SER A 272 9.54 -19.79 -6.48
C SER A 272 10.63 -18.76 -6.15
N VAL A 273 10.25 -17.51 -5.93
CA VAL A 273 11.15 -16.47 -5.44
C VAL A 273 10.74 -16.10 -4.02
N ALA A 274 11.72 -15.97 -3.13
CA ALA A 274 11.52 -15.45 -1.79
C ALA A 274 12.68 -14.51 -1.43
N MET A 275 12.36 -13.23 -1.15
CA MET A 275 13.35 -12.24 -0.77
C MET A 275 12.94 -11.51 0.50
N PRO A 276 13.89 -11.11 1.36
CA PRO A 276 13.58 -10.34 2.54
C PRO A 276 13.08 -8.95 2.15
N GLY A 277 12.13 -8.45 2.91
CA GLY A 277 11.64 -7.09 2.85
C GLY A 277 11.53 -6.49 4.25
N LEU A 278 11.37 -5.19 4.32
CA LEU A 278 11.21 -4.46 5.57
C LEU A 278 10.05 -3.47 5.43
N VAL A 279 9.13 -3.51 6.36
CA VAL A 279 8.00 -2.59 6.47
C VAL A 279 8.05 -1.83 7.79
N SER A 280 7.53 -0.60 7.78
CA SER A 280 7.20 0.13 8.99
C SER A 280 5.76 -0.19 9.36
N MET A 281 5.54 -0.55 10.61
CA MET A 281 4.24 -0.89 11.18
C MET A 281 3.86 0.14 12.22
N TYR A 282 2.60 0.48 12.27
CA TYR A 282 2.06 1.48 13.19
C TYR A 282 0.76 0.99 13.79
N ARG A 283 0.57 1.28 15.08
CA ARG A 283 -0.70 1.08 15.75
C ARG A 283 -0.96 2.18 16.77
N CYS A 284 -2.23 2.52 16.96
CA CYS A 284 -2.66 3.51 17.94
C CYS A 284 -4.13 3.29 18.30
N LEU A 285 -4.64 4.13 19.19
CA LEU A 285 -6.06 4.20 19.56
C LEU A 285 -6.66 5.56 19.19
N ALA A 286 -7.91 5.56 18.73
CA ALA A 286 -8.73 6.74 18.65
C ALA A 286 -9.31 7.03 20.06
N PRO A 287 -8.96 8.16 20.72
CA PRO A 287 -9.41 8.48 22.08
C PRO A 287 -10.89 8.89 22.15
#